data_420d579c11bc4bef43fdf13a0dee5874
#
_entry.id   420d579c11bc4bef43fdf13a0dee5874
#
_cell.length_a   1.000
_cell.length_b   1.000
_cell.length_c   1.000
_cell.angle_alpha   90.00
_cell.angle_beta   90.00
_cell.angle_gamma   90.00
#
_symmetry.space_group_name_H-M   'P 1'
#
loop_
_entity.id
_entity.type
_entity.pdbx_description
1 polymer ?
#
loop_
_entity_poly.entity_id
_entity_poly.type
_entity_poly.pdbx_seq_one_letter_code
_entity_poly.pdbx_strand_id
1 'polypeptide(L)'
;MMSILWIFRQESKMKRKERLRYYSLYTVIFAVLSFLVFCIFIKNGRSFVYESNGEDGIAQHYMSLVYLGNYLRDILHNLFINHKLIIPQWDMTLGLGADVITTMNYYVLGDPLNLLAVFVSPEKTEYLYTFLIVLRIYLAGLVFSVYCRHWNFRPFYILLGSYIYCFGNFALYTGIMHPFFLNPMIYLPLLLLGIEKIFERKSPAVFVLSVFLSAVSNFYFFYMLSIFMFIYAVFRYVMIFHKIQLKELVGWLIRFIALYVLGIGLAGFLFLPNALSILTSSRMSVAHYVPLLYPAEYYQQFLASFVFNNCGYYTLMGFSSMALLSMFLLFMKKGNLHLKIGTGLLVAFLAIPYVGHVLNGFTY
;
A
#
# COMPACT_ATOMS: atom_id res chain seq x y z
N MET A 1 -11.44 21.00 26.74
CA MET A 1 -11.33 21.67 25.44
C MET A 1 -9.93 22.20 25.13
N MET A 2 -9.16 22.72 26.10
CA MET A 2 -7.78 23.23 25.89
C MET A 2 -6.71 22.15 25.67
N SER A 3 -6.86 20.94 26.15
CA SER A 3 -5.84 19.88 26.04
C SER A 3 -5.71 19.25 24.67
N ILE A 4 -6.77 19.24 23.83
CA ILE A 4 -6.75 18.65 22.50
C ILE A 4 -6.15 19.65 21.48
N LEU A 5 -6.43 20.94 21.62
CA LEU A 5 -5.83 21.99 20.80
C LEU A 5 -4.32 22.11 21.05
N TRP A 6 -3.83 21.73 22.21
CA TRP A 6 -2.40 21.73 22.55
C TRP A 6 -1.64 20.64 21.80
N ILE A 7 -2.25 19.47 21.53
CA ILE A 7 -1.68 18.37 20.74
C ILE A 7 -1.44 18.80 19.28
N PHE A 8 -2.30 19.68 18.73
CA PHE A 8 -2.17 20.17 17.35
C PHE A 8 -1.17 21.31 17.19
N ARG A 9 -0.71 21.92 18.29
CA ARG A 9 0.13 23.13 18.23
C ARG A 9 1.64 22.87 18.33
N GLN A 10 2.06 21.69 18.77
CA GLN A 10 3.46 21.30 18.80
C GLN A 10 3.83 20.52 17.53
N GLU A 11 4.01 21.19 16.40
CA GLU A 11 4.97 20.69 15.42
C GLU A 11 6.32 20.59 16.14
N SER A 12 6.73 19.38 16.46
CA SER A 12 8.08 19.12 16.93
C SER A 12 9.02 19.58 15.82
N LYS A 13 9.50 20.82 15.93
CA LYS A 13 10.56 21.39 15.10
C LYS A 13 11.86 20.66 15.46
N MET A 14 11.92 19.37 15.09
CA MET A 14 13.20 18.68 15.15
C MET A 14 14.18 19.48 14.31
N LYS A 15 15.28 19.90 14.93
CA LYS A 15 16.35 20.61 14.23
C LYS A 15 16.84 19.73 13.06
N ARG A 16 17.24 20.33 11.95
CA ARG A 16 17.71 19.60 10.74
C ARG A 16 18.71 18.48 11.09
N LYS A 17 19.61 18.73 12.03
CA LYS A 17 20.62 17.75 12.50
C LYS A 17 20.00 16.53 13.20
N GLU A 18 18.99 16.74 14.04
CA GLU A 18 18.28 15.65 14.73
C GLU A 18 17.48 14.79 13.76
N ARG A 19 16.87 15.42 12.76
CA ARG A 19 16.15 14.75 11.70
C ARG A 19 17.07 13.88 10.85
N LEU A 20 18.23 14.40 10.46
CA LEU A 20 19.23 13.63 9.74
C LEU A 20 19.71 12.42 10.57
N ARG A 21 20.05 12.65 11.86
CA ARG A 21 20.45 11.57 12.77
C ARG A 21 19.37 10.47 12.89
N TYR A 22 18.09 10.88 12.99
CA TYR A 22 16.98 9.94 13.08
C TYR A 22 16.89 9.05 11.83
N TYR A 23 16.91 9.66 10.62
CA TYR A 23 16.78 8.87 9.39
C TYR A 23 18.04 8.06 9.08
N SER A 24 19.23 8.53 9.44
CA SER A 24 20.44 7.72 9.37
C SER A 24 20.35 6.50 10.29
N LEU A 25 19.88 6.68 11.52
CA LEU A 25 19.67 5.57 12.45
C LEU A 25 18.63 4.57 11.93
N TYR A 26 17.51 5.09 11.39
CA TYR A 26 16.50 4.26 10.72
C TYR A 26 17.13 3.41 9.61
N THR A 27 17.89 4.02 8.72
CA THR A 27 18.51 3.30 7.59
C THR A 27 19.49 2.23 8.05
N VAL A 28 20.36 2.53 9.03
CA VAL A 28 21.34 1.58 9.56
C VAL A 28 20.65 0.38 10.21
N ILE A 29 19.67 0.63 11.08
CA ILE A 29 18.93 -0.46 11.75
C ILE A 29 18.14 -1.27 10.71
N PHE A 30 17.51 -0.61 9.74
CA PHE A 30 16.81 -1.30 8.64
C PHE A 30 17.77 -2.23 7.87
N ALA A 31 18.95 -1.75 7.52
CA ALA A 31 19.94 -2.56 6.80
C ALA A 31 20.37 -3.80 7.62
N VAL A 32 20.61 -3.63 8.93
CA VAL A 32 20.94 -4.73 9.82
C VAL A 32 19.79 -5.75 9.93
N LEU A 33 18.56 -5.27 10.15
CA LEU A 33 17.37 -6.14 10.23
C LEU A 33 17.12 -6.86 8.91
N SER A 34 17.22 -6.17 7.78
CA SER A 34 17.06 -6.78 6.45
C SER A 34 18.11 -7.85 6.22
N PHE A 35 19.37 -7.59 6.58
CA PHE A 35 20.42 -8.60 6.48
C PHE A 35 20.11 -9.83 7.35
N LEU A 36 19.68 -9.64 8.58
CA LEU A 36 19.33 -10.76 9.48
C LEU A 36 18.15 -11.57 8.98
N VAL A 37 17.12 -10.90 8.47
CA VAL A 37 15.90 -11.57 7.95
C VAL A 37 16.18 -12.32 6.65
N PHE A 38 16.98 -11.73 5.76
CA PHE A 38 17.21 -12.27 4.42
C PHE A 38 18.56 -12.99 4.26
N CYS A 39 19.36 -13.14 5.33
CA CYS A 39 20.69 -13.75 5.25
C CYS A 39 20.67 -15.18 4.69
N ILE A 40 19.60 -15.94 4.90
CA ILE A 40 19.48 -17.30 4.37
C ILE A 40 19.39 -17.32 2.84
N PHE A 41 18.73 -16.35 2.23
CA PHE A 41 18.67 -16.21 0.77
C PHE A 41 20.07 -15.86 0.22
N ILE A 42 20.75 -14.90 0.86
CA ILE A 42 22.11 -14.49 0.49
C ILE A 42 23.07 -15.66 0.61
N LYS A 43 23.03 -16.40 1.73
CA LYS A 43 23.90 -17.57 1.99
C LYS A 43 23.70 -18.67 0.95
N ASN A 44 22.46 -18.88 0.49
CA ASN A 44 22.13 -19.92 -0.48
C ASN A 44 22.19 -19.44 -1.92
N GLY A 45 22.62 -18.18 -2.19
CA GLY A 45 22.68 -17.60 -3.52
C GLY A 45 21.31 -17.54 -4.22
N ARG A 46 20.22 -17.37 -3.44
CA ARG A 46 18.84 -17.34 -3.96
C ARG A 46 18.33 -15.92 -4.05
N SER A 47 17.61 -15.65 -5.12
CA SER A 47 16.82 -14.42 -5.29
C SER A 47 15.44 -14.54 -4.63
N PHE A 48 14.67 -13.44 -4.67
CA PHE A 48 13.28 -13.43 -4.23
C PHE A 48 12.29 -13.74 -5.38
N VAL A 49 12.79 -14.19 -6.52
CA VAL A 49 11.92 -14.70 -7.57
C VAL A 49 11.29 -16.00 -7.05
N TYR A 50 10.01 -15.90 -6.70
CA TYR A 50 9.29 -16.96 -6.02
C TYR A 50 8.68 -17.92 -7.05
N GLU A 51 8.92 -19.19 -6.84
CA GLU A 51 8.30 -20.28 -7.56
C GLU A 51 7.47 -21.08 -6.57
N SER A 52 6.15 -21.13 -6.79
CA SER A 52 5.22 -21.93 -5.99
C SER A 52 4.24 -22.64 -6.90
N ASN A 53 3.34 -23.41 -6.33
CA ASN A 53 2.30 -24.16 -7.08
C ASN A 53 1.41 -23.30 -8.00
N GLY A 54 1.54 -21.99 -8.01
CA GLY A 54 0.87 -21.06 -8.93
C GLY A 54 1.84 -20.32 -9.87
N GLU A 55 3.16 -20.45 -9.67
CA GLU A 55 4.23 -19.88 -10.49
C GLU A 55 4.16 -18.34 -10.72
N ASP A 56 3.36 -17.63 -9.94
CA ASP A 56 3.10 -16.19 -10.14
C ASP A 56 4.38 -15.35 -10.08
N GLY A 57 5.33 -15.72 -9.22
CA GLY A 57 6.58 -15.00 -9.06
C GLY A 57 7.42 -15.02 -10.32
N ILE A 58 7.69 -16.19 -10.86
CA ILE A 58 8.53 -16.35 -12.05
C ILE A 58 7.75 -16.09 -13.33
N ALA A 59 6.56 -16.71 -13.50
CA ALA A 59 5.82 -16.65 -14.75
C ALA A 59 5.15 -15.30 -15.01
N GLN A 60 4.78 -14.56 -13.96
CA GLN A 60 4.07 -13.30 -14.10
C GLN A 60 4.93 -12.10 -13.67
N HIS A 61 5.30 -12.00 -12.39
CA HIS A 61 5.90 -10.77 -11.86
C HIS A 61 7.31 -10.51 -12.37
N TYR A 62 8.16 -11.53 -12.38
CA TYR A 62 9.51 -11.41 -12.87
C TYR A 62 9.55 -11.14 -14.39
N MET A 63 8.81 -11.93 -15.16
CA MET A 63 8.76 -11.77 -16.62
C MET A 63 8.15 -10.43 -17.02
N SER A 64 7.15 -9.93 -16.29
CA SER A 64 6.60 -8.59 -16.51
C SER A 64 7.65 -7.49 -16.26
N LEU A 65 8.52 -7.65 -15.25
CA LEU A 65 9.59 -6.68 -15.00
C LEU A 65 10.65 -6.70 -16.08
N VAL A 66 11.02 -7.90 -16.59
CA VAL A 66 11.92 -8.04 -17.75
C VAL A 66 11.33 -7.37 -18.98
N TYR A 67 10.04 -7.65 -19.26
CA TYR A 67 9.31 -7.04 -20.36
C TYR A 67 9.30 -5.51 -20.26
N LEU A 68 8.96 -4.95 -19.09
CA LEU A 68 8.95 -3.51 -18.87
C LEU A 68 10.32 -2.88 -19.15
N GLY A 69 11.40 -3.52 -18.70
CA GLY A 69 12.76 -3.06 -18.96
C GLY A 69 13.07 -2.96 -20.44
N ASN A 70 12.71 -3.97 -21.24
CA ASN A 70 12.88 -3.98 -22.70
C ASN A 70 12.01 -2.89 -23.35
N TYR A 71 10.73 -2.86 -23.01
CA TYR A 71 9.76 -1.89 -23.53
C TYR A 71 10.22 -0.44 -23.33
N LEU A 72 10.71 -0.10 -22.13
CA LEU A 72 11.21 1.25 -21.84
C LEU A 72 12.50 1.55 -22.60
N ARG A 73 13.43 0.59 -22.74
CA ARG A 73 14.66 0.76 -23.51
C ARG A 73 14.36 0.99 -24.99
N ASP A 74 13.40 0.27 -25.55
CA ASP A 74 12.99 0.44 -26.96
C ASP A 74 12.36 1.82 -27.19
N ILE A 75 11.54 2.31 -26.28
CA ILE A 75 10.99 3.68 -26.33
C ILE A 75 12.13 4.70 -26.29
N LEU A 76 13.09 4.56 -25.36
CA LEU A 76 14.21 5.48 -25.24
C LEU A 76 15.14 5.39 -26.44
N HIS A 77 15.42 4.20 -26.97
CA HIS A 77 16.21 4.03 -28.19
C HIS A 77 15.55 4.76 -29.38
N ASN A 78 14.25 4.56 -29.59
CA ASN A 78 13.52 5.24 -30.63
C ASN A 78 13.53 6.77 -30.45
N LEU A 79 13.40 7.26 -29.22
CA LEU A 79 13.40 8.68 -28.93
C LEU A 79 14.78 9.32 -29.19
N PHE A 80 15.87 8.71 -28.69
CA PHE A 80 17.19 9.33 -28.72
C PHE A 80 17.99 9.03 -30.00
N ILE A 81 17.80 7.85 -30.58
CA ILE A 81 18.55 7.45 -31.79
C ILE A 81 17.75 7.75 -33.06
N ASN A 82 16.47 7.39 -33.09
CA ASN A 82 15.60 7.57 -34.24
C ASN A 82 14.86 8.92 -34.23
N HIS A 83 15.02 9.72 -33.16
CA HIS A 83 14.31 11.00 -32.95
C HIS A 83 12.78 10.89 -33.10
N LYS A 84 12.21 9.73 -32.74
CA LYS A 84 10.77 9.45 -32.81
C LYS A 84 10.28 8.93 -31.47
N LEU A 85 9.30 9.60 -30.88
CA LEU A 85 8.60 9.06 -29.71
C LEU A 85 7.57 8.02 -30.19
N ILE A 86 7.92 6.76 -30.05
CA ILE A 86 7.05 5.63 -30.36
C ILE A 86 6.75 4.91 -29.06
N ILE A 87 5.48 4.91 -28.66
CA ILE A 87 4.97 4.19 -27.47
C ILE A 87 4.02 3.12 -27.97
N PRO A 88 4.47 1.87 -28.13
CA PRO A 88 3.63 0.77 -28.60
C PRO A 88 2.48 0.53 -27.62
N GLN A 89 1.25 0.57 -28.11
CA GLN A 89 0.06 0.27 -27.28
C GLN A 89 -0.37 -1.19 -27.41
N TRP A 90 -0.01 -1.84 -28.52
CA TRP A 90 -0.29 -3.23 -28.80
C TRP A 90 1.02 -3.99 -29.02
N ASP A 91 1.15 -5.18 -28.43
CA ASP A 91 2.32 -6.02 -28.58
C ASP A 91 1.88 -7.48 -28.86
N MET A 92 2.36 -8.02 -29.99
CA MET A 92 2.07 -9.39 -30.41
C MET A 92 2.81 -10.44 -29.59
N THR A 93 3.83 -10.06 -28.82
CA THR A 93 4.59 -10.96 -27.94
C THR A 93 3.92 -11.17 -26.59
N LEU A 94 2.91 -10.36 -26.25
CA LEU A 94 2.10 -10.54 -25.05
C LEU A 94 0.97 -11.56 -25.34
N GLY A 95 1.22 -12.81 -24.96
CA GLY A 95 0.29 -13.92 -25.26
C GLY A 95 0.14 -14.13 -26.78
N LEU A 96 -1.06 -13.93 -27.30
CA LEU A 96 -1.38 -13.96 -28.75
C LEU A 96 -1.60 -12.54 -29.32
N GLY A 97 -1.05 -11.55 -28.67
CA GLY A 97 -1.26 -10.13 -28.94
C GLY A 97 -2.20 -9.49 -27.93
N ALA A 98 -1.72 -8.43 -27.23
CA ALA A 98 -2.52 -7.76 -26.21
C ALA A 98 -2.18 -6.26 -26.14
N ASP A 99 -3.13 -5.50 -25.58
CA ASP A 99 -2.91 -4.11 -25.18
C ASP A 99 -1.91 -4.03 -24.02
N VAL A 100 -0.86 -3.26 -24.19
CA VAL A 100 0.23 -3.17 -23.20
C VAL A 100 -0.24 -2.51 -21.91
N ILE A 101 -1.09 -1.47 -21.99
CA ILE A 101 -1.52 -0.71 -20.84
C ILE A 101 -2.38 -1.59 -19.92
N THR A 102 -3.44 -2.20 -20.45
CA THR A 102 -4.39 -2.98 -19.65
C THR A 102 -3.79 -4.30 -19.17
N THR A 103 -2.83 -4.87 -19.91
CA THR A 103 -2.18 -6.12 -19.53
C THR A 103 -1.10 -5.89 -18.46
N MET A 104 -0.26 -4.85 -18.62
CA MET A 104 0.93 -4.66 -17.79
C MET A 104 0.72 -3.71 -16.59
N ASN A 105 -0.34 -2.91 -16.57
CA ASN A 105 -0.58 -1.99 -15.46
C ASN A 105 -0.76 -2.72 -14.12
N TYR A 106 -1.48 -3.85 -14.12
CA TYR A 106 -1.69 -4.62 -12.90
C TYR A 106 -0.38 -5.05 -12.23
N TYR A 107 0.64 -5.38 -13.03
CA TYR A 107 1.91 -5.95 -12.56
C TYR A 107 3.01 -4.91 -12.38
N VAL A 108 3.27 -4.08 -13.42
CA VAL A 108 4.54 -3.32 -13.45
C VAL A 108 4.43 -1.90 -14.01
N LEU A 109 3.53 -1.63 -14.97
CA LEU A 109 3.64 -0.45 -15.84
C LEU A 109 3.49 0.88 -15.08
N GLY A 110 2.58 0.97 -14.12
CA GLY A 110 2.28 2.20 -13.39
C GLY A 110 3.10 2.37 -12.10
N ASP A 111 3.92 1.41 -11.73
CA ASP A 111 4.72 1.50 -10.51
C ASP A 111 6.02 2.28 -10.76
N PRO A 112 6.19 3.46 -10.10
CA PRO A 112 7.38 4.30 -10.33
C PRO A 112 8.71 3.59 -10.02
N LEU A 113 8.71 2.64 -9.09
CA LEU A 113 9.93 1.90 -8.71
C LEU A 113 10.36 0.94 -9.82
N ASN A 114 9.41 0.39 -10.57
CA ASN A 114 9.70 -0.51 -11.67
C ASN A 114 10.34 0.19 -12.87
N LEU A 115 10.24 1.53 -12.96
CA LEU A 115 10.94 2.30 -14.00
C LEU A 115 12.47 2.13 -13.94
N LEU A 116 13.01 1.70 -12.80
CA LEU A 116 14.43 1.36 -12.65
C LEU A 116 14.84 0.21 -13.56
N ALA A 117 13.91 -0.60 -14.09
CA ALA A 117 14.18 -1.69 -15.01
C ALA A 117 14.81 -1.21 -16.34
N VAL A 118 14.61 0.05 -16.70
CA VAL A 118 15.24 0.63 -17.90
C VAL A 118 16.78 0.63 -17.84
N PHE A 119 17.33 0.75 -16.62
CA PHE A 119 18.79 0.81 -16.41
C PHE A 119 19.46 -0.55 -16.22
N VAL A 120 18.68 -1.63 -16.20
CA VAL A 120 19.18 -2.97 -15.90
C VAL A 120 18.95 -3.90 -17.08
N SER A 121 20.02 -4.63 -17.49
CA SER A 121 19.90 -5.60 -18.57
C SER A 121 19.01 -6.78 -18.18
N PRO A 122 18.38 -7.48 -19.15
CA PRO A 122 17.48 -8.61 -18.88
C PRO A 122 18.12 -9.67 -17.96
N GLU A 123 19.39 -10.01 -18.17
CA GLU A 123 20.12 -11.05 -17.40
C GLU A 123 20.34 -10.64 -15.93
N LYS A 124 20.26 -9.35 -15.61
CA LYS A 124 20.44 -8.81 -14.26
C LYS A 124 19.14 -8.41 -13.58
N THR A 125 18.01 -8.58 -14.26
CA THR A 125 16.68 -8.18 -13.73
C THR A 125 16.33 -8.93 -12.45
N GLU A 126 16.86 -10.13 -12.23
CA GLU A 126 16.70 -10.91 -11.00
C GLU A 126 17.22 -10.16 -9.76
N TYR A 127 18.39 -9.52 -9.88
CA TYR A 127 18.96 -8.70 -8.79
C TYR A 127 18.12 -7.44 -8.54
N LEU A 128 17.65 -6.81 -9.62
CA LEU A 128 16.74 -5.67 -9.51
C LEU A 128 15.43 -6.07 -8.83
N TYR A 129 14.85 -7.21 -9.18
CA TYR A 129 13.61 -7.72 -8.59
C TYR A 129 13.74 -7.86 -7.07
N THR A 130 14.82 -8.52 -6.61
CA THR A 130 15.15 -8.67 -5.20
C THR A 130 15.36 -7.32 -4.52
N PHE A 131 16.13 -6.42 -5.15
CA PHE A 131 16.37 -5.07 -4.65
C PHE A 131 15.07 -4.27 -4.49
N LEU A 132 14.17 -4.34 -5.48
CA LEU A 132 12.90 -3.60 -5.45
C LEU A 132 11.97 -4.06 -4.32
N ILE A 133 11.99 -5.33 -3.96
CA ILE A 133 11.23 -5.83 -2.80
C ILE A 133 11.77 -5.22 -1.51
N VAL A 134 13.09 -5.29 -1.29
CA VAL A 134 13.72 -4.70 -0.10
C VAL A 134 13.52 -3.19 -0.04
N LEU A 135 13.61 -2.51 -1.20
CA LEU A 135 13.38 -1.08 -1.31
C LEU A 135 11.94 -0.70 -0.93
N ARG A 136 10.94 -1.49 -1.36
CA ARG A 136 9.52 -1.25 -0.98
C ARG A 136 9.30 -1.42 0.52
N ILE A 137 9.89 -2.46 1.12
CA ILE A 137 9.83 -2.67 2.58
C ILE A 137 10.48 -1.48 3.31
N TYR A 138 11.64 -1.01 2.84
CA TYR A 138 12.31 0.17 3.38
C TYR A 138 11.42 1.42 3.30
N LEU A 139 10.86 1.69 2.12
CA LEU A 139 10.00 2.85 1.89
C LEU A 139 8.71 2.79 2.71
N ALA A 140 8.11 1.60 2.85
CA ALA A 140 6.91 1.43 3.68
C ALA A 140 7.15 1.86 5.12
N GLY A 141 8.22 1.38 5.76
CA GLY A 141 8.57 1.79 7.12
C GLY A 141 8.99 3.26 7.22
N LEU A 142 9.72 3.77 6.22
CA LEU A 142 10.13 5.17 6.16
C LEU A 142 8.93 6.11 6.12
N VAL A 143 7.98 5.84 5.23
CA VAL A 143 6.76 6.66 5.07
C VAL A 143 5.86 6.55 6.29
N PHE A 144 5.72 5.35 6.85
CA PHE A 144 5.01 5.16 8.12
C PHE A 144 5.64 5.99 9.24
N SER A 145 6.98 6.07 9.31
CA SER A 145 7.66 6.92 10.29
C SER A 145 7.34 8.41 10.10
N VAL A 146 7.21 8.86 8.84
CA VAL A 146 6.80 10.25 8.53
C VAL A 146 5.37 10.52 9.02
N TYR A 147 4.46 9.59 8.79
CA TYR A 147 3.08 9.67 9.29
C TYR A 147 3.04 9.70 10.83
N CYS A 148 3.75 8.80 11.51
CA CYS A 148 3.80 8.77 12.97
C CYS A 148 4.42 10.04 13.58
N ARG A 149 5.38 10.66 12.91
CA ARG A 149 5.97 11.93 13.35
C ARG A 149 5.00 13.11 13.31
N HIS A 150 4.02 13.07 12.43
CA HIS A 150 2.94 14.04 12.42
C HIS A 150 2.20 14.10 13.78
N TRP A 151 2.12 12.98 14.47
CA TRP A 151 1.49 12.86 15.78
C TRP A 151 2.40 13.19 16.98
N ASN A 152 3.62 13.67 16.72
CA ASN A 152 4.61 14.03 17.76
C ASN A 152 4.94 12.91 18.75
N PHE A 153 4.90 11.65 18.31
CA PHE A 153 5.37 10.54 19.12
C PHE A 153 6.88 10.64 19.37
N ARG A 154 7.36 10.06 20.46
CA ARG A 154 8.80 10.02 20.75
C ARG A 154 9.53 9.21 19.67
N PRO A 155 10.73 9.65 19.24
CA PRO A 155 11.48 9.01 18.14
C PRO A 155 11.67 7.51 18.28
N PHE A 156 11.90 7.01 19.49
CA PHE A 156 12.04 5.59 19.77
C PHE A 156 10.79 4.78 19.41
N TYR A 157 9.60 5.25 19.80
CA TYR A 157 8.35 4.55 19.49
C TYR A 157 8.02 4.62 18.01
N ILE A 158 8.42 5.70 17.33
CA ILE A 158 8.25 5.81 15.88
C ILE A 158 9.14 4.79 15.17
N LEU A 159 10.40 4.66 15.57
CA LEU A 159 11.31 3.64 15.02
C LEU A 159 10.75 2.23 15.21
N LEU A 160 10.38 1.89 16.45
CA LEU A 160 9.82 0.58 16.77
C LEU A 160 8.57 0.27 15.94
N GLY A 161 7.62 1.21 15.92
CA GLY A 161 6.39 1.07 15.13
C GLY A 161 6.65 0.91 13.63
N SER A 162 7.64 1.63 13.10
CA SER A 162 8.00 1.54 11.69
C SER A 162 8.56 0.17 11.31
N TYR A 163 9.38 -0.44 12.18
CA TYR A 163 9.89 -1.79 11.93
C TYR A 163 8.82 -2.86 12.12
N ILE A 164 7.96 -2.73 13.11
CA ILE A 164 6.79 -3.61 13.27
C ILE A 164 5.90 -3.55 12.01
N TYR A 165 5.72 -2.35 11.44
CA TYR A 165 4.92 -2.17 10.24
C TYR A 165 5.58 -2.81 9.01
N CYS A 166 6.84 -2.51 8.73
CA CYS A 166 7.50 -2.92 7.49
C CYS A 166 8.04 -4.36 7.51
N PHE A 167 8.31 -4.95 8.68
CA PHE A 167 8.70 -6.36 8.83
C PHE A 167 7.55 -7.24 9.34
N GLY A 168 6.31 -6.80 9.19
CA GLY A 168 5.14 -7.63 9.47
C GLY A 168 5.02 -8.80 8.50
N ASN A 169 4.25 -9.83 8.90
CA ASN A 169 4.09 -11.05 8.11
C ASN A 169 3.61 -10.78 6.67
N PHE A 170 2.69 -9.85 6.49
CA PHE A 170 2.20 -9.46 5.16
C PHE A 170 3.36 -9.00 4.24
N ALA A 171 4.29 -8.20 4.75
CA ALA A 171 5.42 -7.74 3.96
C ALA A 171 6.41 -8.85 3.63
N LEU A 172 6.71 -9.73 4.61
CA LEU A 172 7.74 -10.75 4.48
C LEU A 172 7.26 -12.01 3.73
N TYR A 173 5.97 -12.30 3.77
CA TYR A 173 5.39 -13.46 3.08
C TYR A 173 4.72 -13.02 1.77
N THR A 174 3.62 -12.29 1.86
CA THR A 174 2.82 -11.90 0.69
C THR A 174 3.58 -10.93 -0.23
N GLY A 175 4.37 -10.00 0.35
CA GLY A 175 5.15 -9.04 -0.41
C GLY A 175 6.33 -9.64 -1.18
N ILE A 176 6.88 -10.78 -0.75
CA ILE A 176 7.89 -11.51 -1.53
C ILE A 176 7.23 -12.26 -2.68
N MET A 177 6.08 -12.89 -2.43
CA MET A 177 5.32 -13.60 -3.47
C MET A 177 4.77 -12.66 -4.54
N HIS A 178 4.26 -11.49 -4.12
CA HIS A 178 3.63 -10.50 -4.98
C HIS A 178 4.21 -9.10 -4.68
N PRO A 179 5.32 -8.69 -5.30
CA PRO A 179 6.05 -7.46 -4.93
C PRO A 179 5.20 -6.19 -4.93
N PHE A 180 4.25 -6.06 -5.84
CA PHE A 180 3.37 -4.89 -5.92
C PHE A 180 2.35 -4.81 -4.76
N PHE A 181 2.15 -5.89 -3.99
CA PHE A 181 1.36 -5.87 -2.75
C PHE A 181 2.01 -5.03 -1.65
N LEU A 182 3.30 -4.71 -1.76
CA LEU A 182 3.99 -3.78 -0.86
C LEU A 182 3.65 -2.31 -1.13
N ASN A 183 3.19 -1.97 -2.33
CA ASN A 183 2.90 -0.59 -2.70
C ASN A 183 1.81 0.06 -1.83
N PRO A 184 0.69 -0.61 -1.49
CA PRO A 184 -0.29 -0.07 -0.53
C PRO A 184 0.31 0.29 0.82
N MET A 185 1.33 -0.43 1.29
CA MET A 185 2.02 -0.12 2.53
C MET A 185 2.80 1.20 2.46
N ILE A 186 3.19 1.64 1.26
CA ILE A 186 3.83 2.95 1.03
C ILE A 186 2.74 4.02 0.91
N TYR A 187 1.70 3.76 0.11
CA TYR A 187 0.71 4.79 -0.22
C TYR A 187 -0.28 5.07 0.92
N LEU A 188 -0.66 4.06 1.71
CA LEU A 188 -1.62 4.24 2.80
C LEU A 188 -1.17 5.31 3.81
N PRO A 189 0.02 5.24 4.42
CA PRO A 189 0.45 6.27 5.36
C PRO A 189 0.54 7.67 4.73
N LEU A 190 0.87 7.79 3.43
CA LEU A 190 0.88 9.05 2.71
C LEU A 190 -0.52 9.62 2.52
N LEU A 191 -1.49 8.78 2.15
CA LEU A 191 -2.90 9.17 2.03
C LEU A 191 -3.44 9.66 3.38
N LEU A 192 -3.18 8.92 4.47
CA LEU A 192 -3.60 9.30 5.81
C LEU A 192 -2.97 10.65 6.23
N LEU A 193 -1.66 10.82 5.99
CA LEU A 193 -0.97 12.08 6.24
C LEU A 193 -1.55 13.23 5.40
N GLY A 194 -1.91 12.95 4.15
CA GLY A 194 -2.55 13.90 3.27
C GLY A 194 -3.91 14.38 3.81
N ILE A 195 -4.73 13.45 4.31
CA ILE A 195 -6.02 13.76 4.95
C ILE A 195 -5.82 14.65 6.18
N GLU A 196 -4.87 14.32 7.06
CA GLU A 196 -4.57 15.15 8.24
C GLU A 196 -4.18 16.58 7.83
N LYS A 197 -3.31 16.72 6.82
CA LYS A 197 -2.90 18.05 6.32
C LYS A 197 -4.05 18.84 5.73
N ILE A 198 -5.02 18.19 5.08
CA ILE A 198 -6.22 18.86 4.57
C ILE A 198 -7.09 19.38 5.73
N PHE A 199 -7.32 18.58 6.78
CA PHE A 199 -8.05 19.02 7.97
C PHE A 199 -7.34 20.16 8.71
N GLU A 200 -6.01 20.16 8.72
CA GLU A 200 -5.19 21.25 9.26
C GLU A 200 -5.13 22.49 8.34
N ARG A 201 -5.83 22.50 7.22
CA ARG A 201 -5.80 23.56 6.20
C ARG A 201 -4.39 23.84 5.65
N LYS A 202 -3.52 22.84 5.68
CA LYS A 202 -2.19 22.87 5.04
C LYS A 202 -2.27 22.47 3.57
N SER A 203 -1.11 22.44 2.89
CA SER A 203 -1.03 22.05 1.47
C SER A 203 -1.63 20.66 1.22
N PRO A 204 -2.55 20.50 0.26
CA PRO A 204 -3.13 19.22 -0.11
C PRO A 204 -2.21 18.39 -1.03
N ALA A 205 -1.04 18.90 -1.40
CA ALA A 205 -0.16 18.26 -2.39
C ALA A 205 0.18 16.81 -2.05
N VAL A 206 0.42 16.48 -0.76
CA VAL A 206 0.69 15.11 -0.33
C VAL A 206 -0.49 14.20 -0.63
N PHE A 207 -1.73 14.67 -0.40
CA PHE A 207 -2.93 13.91 -0.69
C PHE A 207 -3.10 13.65 -2.19
N VAL A 208 -3.06 14.71 -3.00
CA VAL A 208 -3.23 14.64 -4.46
C VAL A 208 -2.17 13.75 -5.08
N LEU A 209 -0.90 13.91 -4.67
CA LEU A 209 0.20 13.09 -5.18
C LEU A 209 0.06 11.62 -4.75
N SER A 210 -0.39 11.35 -3.52
CA SER A 210 -0.61 9.98 -3.06
C SER A 210 -1.76 9.30 -3.77
N VAL A 211 -2.85 10.03 -4.06
CA VAL A 211 -3.97 9.54 -4.89
C VAL A 211 -3.46 9.23 -6.30
N PHE A 212 -2.73 10.15 -6.92
CA PHE A 212 -2.12 9.95 -8.24
C PHE A 212 -1.24 8.68 -8.28
N LEU A 213 -0.26 8.57 -7.38
CA LEU A 213 0.66 7.45 -7.33
C LEU A 213 -0.04 6.11 -7.08
N SER A 214 -1.05 6.10 -6.21
CA SER A 214 -1.84 4.89 -5.94
C SER A 214 -2.66 4.47 -7.17
N ALA A 215 -3.28 5.44 -7.85
CA ALA A 215 -4.13 5.18 -9.00
C ALA A 215 -3.36 4.70 -10.23
N VAL A 216 -2.16 5.26 -10.50
CA VAL A 216 -1.32 4.79 -11.61
C VAL A 216 -0.68 3.43 -11.31
N SER A 217 -0.34 3.16 -10.04
CA SER A 217 0.43 1.98 -9.65
C SER A 217 -0.36 0.69 -9.80
N ASN A 218 -1.58 0.65 -9.25
CA ASN A 218 -2.42 -0.55 -9.33
C ASN A 218 -3.87 -0.19 -8.99
N PHE A 219 -4.79 -0.39 -9.92
CA PHE A 219 -6.20 -0.03 -9.77
C PHE A 219 -6.92 -0.83 -8.66
N TYR A 220 -6.56 -2.10 -8.47
CA TYR A 220 -7.17 -2.98 -7.49
C TYR A 220 -6.88 -2.51 -6.05
N PHE A 221 -5.60 -2.26 -5.74
CA PHE A 221 -5.24 -1.71 -4.45
C PHE A 221 -5.69 -0.27 -4.27
N PHE A 222 -5.73 0.52 -5.34
CA PHE A 222 -6.27 1.88 -5.27
C PHE A 222 -7.74 1.88 -4.86
N TYR A 223 -8.53 0.95 -5.36
CA TYR A 223 -9.92 0.77 -4.94
C TYR A 223 -10.03 0.50 -3.43
N MET A 224 -9.27 -0.46 -2.90
CA MET A 224 -9.24 -0.77 -1.46
C MET A 224 -8.78 0.43 -0.62
N LEU A 225 -7.71 1.09 -1.04
CA LEU A 225 -7.19 2.29 -0.38
C LEU A 225 -8.21 3.43 -0.36
N SER A 226 -9.00 3.58 -1.42
CA SER A 226 -10.05 4.60 -1.53
C SER A 226 -11.18 4.37 -0.52
N ILE A 227 -11.62 3.13 -0.35
CA ILE A 227 -12.63 2.78 0.67
C ILE A 227 -12.06 3.08 2.07
N PHE A 228 -10.85 2.61 2.36
CA PHE A 228 -10.24 2.82 3.67
C PHE A 228 -10.00 4.30 3.97
N MET A 229 -9.52 5.05 3.00
CA MET A 229 -9.30 6.48 3.08
C MET A 229 -10.60 7.24 3.38
N PHE A 230 -11.71 6.89 2.72
CA PHE A 230 -13.01 7.49 2.98
C PHE A 230 -13.47 7.21 4.42
N ILE A 231 -13.40 5.95 4.87
CA ILE A 231 -13.74 5.57 6.26
C ILE A 231 -12.87 6.36 7.25
N TYR A 232 -11.57 6.45 6.98
CA TYR A 232 -10.65 7.21 7.84
C TYR A 232 -10.99 8.70 7.86
N ALA A 233 -11.30 9.32 6.73
CA ALA A 233 -11.65 10.74 6.67
C ALA A 233 -12.94 11.05 7.49
N VAL A 234 -13.97 10.20 7.37
CA VAL A 234 -15.20 10.32 8.17
C VAL A 234 -14.89 10.16 9.66
N PHE A 235 -14.14 9.14 10.03
CA PHE A 235 -13.72 8.90 11.42
C PHE A 235 -12.96 10.11 11.98
N ARG A 236 -12.02 10.67 11.23
CA ARG A 236 -11.24 11.85 11.63
C ARG A 236 -12.09 13.10 11.74
N TYR A 237 -13.05 13.29 10.83
CA TYR A 237 -14.01 14.39 10.92
C TYR A 237 -14.75 14.37 12.27
N VAL A 238 -15.32 13.21 12.64
CA VAL A 238 -16.03 13.05 13.91
C VAL A 238 -15.13 13.31 15.10
N MET A 239 -13.88 12.86 15.06
CA MET A 239 -12.91 13.10 16.15
C MET A 239 -12.52 14.58 16.30
N ILE A 240 -12.44 15.32 15.21
CA ILE A 240 -12.00 16.73 15.22
C ILE A 240 -13.15 17.65 15.64
N PHE A 241 -14.32 17.46 15.06
CA PHE A 241 -15.42 18.41 15.21
C PHE A 241 -16.42 18.05 16.31
N HIS A 242 -16.39 16.81 16.83
CA HIS A 242 -17.26 16.32 17.92
C HIS A 242 -18.77 16.45 17.68
N LYS A 243 -19.21 17.25 16.73
CA LYS A 243 -20.60 17.45 16.32
C LYS A 243 -20.67 17.41 14.79
N ILE A 244 -21.64 16.69 14.28
CA ILE A 244 -21.88 16.63 12.84
C ILE A 244 -22.75 17.83 12.47
N GLN A 245 -22.15 18.83 11.82
CA GLN A 245 -22.86 19.93 11.19
C GLN A 245 -22.92 19.67 9.69
N LEU A 246 -24.11 19.46 9.17
CA LEU A 246 -24.32 19.01 7.78
C LEU A 246 -23.64 19.94 6.77
N LYS A 247 -23.76 21.27 6.96
CA LYS A 247 -23.14 22.26 6.07
C LYS A 247 -21.61 22.16 6.03
N GLU A 248 -20.98 21.97 7.20
CA GLU A 248 -19.52 21.82 7.30
C GLU A 248 -19.07 20.49 6.73
N LEU A 249 -19.81 19.41 7.03
CA LEU A 249 -19.52 18.07 6.49
C LEU A 249 -19.56 18.08 4.95
N VAL A 250 -20.59 18.67 4.36
CA VAL A 250 -20.70 18.80 2.90
C VAL A 250 -19.55 19.62 2.33
N GLY A 251 -19.16 20.72 2.98
CA GLY A 251 -18.00 21.51 2.55
C GLY A 251 -16.67 20.72 2.55
N TRP A 252 -16.43 19.92 3.60
CA TRP A 252 -15.28 19.04 3.63
C TRP A 252 -15.35 17.94 2.58
N LEU A 253 -16.52 17.32 2.40
CA LEU A 253 -16.73 16.28 1.40
C LEU A 253 -16.44 16.79 -0.01
N ILE A 254 -16.99 17.95 -0.39
CA ILE A 254 -16.72 18.58 -1.69
C ILE A 254 -15.22 18.81 -1.88
N ARG A 255 -14.54 19.33 -0.86
CA ARG A 255 -13.09 19.56 -0.91
C ARG A 255 -12.31 18.27 -1.12
N PHE A 256 -12.62 17.21 -0.37
CA PHE A 256 -11.98 15.91 -0.53
C PHE A 256 -12.24 15.29 -1.90
N ILE A 257 -13.49 15.35 -2.38
CA ILE A 257 -13.85 14.83 -3.71
C ILE A 257 -13.10 15.62 -4.80
N ALA A 258 -13.05 16.93 -4.75
CA ALA A 258 -12.34 17.74 -5.74
C ALA A 258 -10.86 17.40 -5.82
N LEU A 259 -10.18 17.24 -4.66
CA LEU A 259 -8.78 16.88 -4.60
C LEU A 259 -8.53 15.42 -5.02
N TYR A 260 -9.45 14.53 -4.72
CA TYR A 260 -9.40 13.13 -5.14
C TYR A 260 -9.57 12.99 -6.65
N VAL A 261 -10.58 13.68 -7.22
CA VAL A 261 -10.79 13.73 -8.67
C VAL A 261 -9.59 14.34 -9.40
N LEU A 262 -8.96 15.38 -8.83
CA LEU A 262 -7.72 15.95 -9.36
C LEU A 262 -6.60 14.90 -9.40
N GLY A 263 -6.41 14.14 -8.32
CA GLY A 263 -5.40 13.08 -8.27
C GLY A 263 -5.65 11.96 -9.30
N ILE A 264 -6.90 11.50 -9.44
CA ILE A 264 -7.30 10.52 -10.46
C ILE A 264 -7.15 11.10 -11.87
N GLY A 265 -7.55 12.37 -12.08
CA GLY A 265 -7.42 13.04 -13.37
C GLY A 265 -5.99 13.08 -13.86
N LEU A 266 -5.03 13.34 -12.97
CA LEU A 266 -3.59 13.24 -13.29
C LEU A 266 -3.17 11.81 -13.66
N ALA A 267 -3.81 10.79 -13.09
CA ALA A 267 -3.55 9.37 -13.37
C ALA A 267 -4.32 8.85 -14.60
N GLY A 268 -5.18 9.67 -15.21
CA GLY A 268 -6.16 9.26 -16.21
C GLY A 268 -5.58 8.49 -17.41
N PHE A 269 -4.36 8.80 -17.80
CA PHE A 269 -3.69 8.15 -18.92
C PHE A 269 -3.42 6.64 -18.73
N LEU A 270 -3.27 6.17 -17.49
CA LEU A 270 -3.19 4.74 -17.16
C LEU A 270 -4.48 4.24 -16.49
N PHE A 271 -5.05 5.04 -15.61
CA PHE A 271 -6.20 4.64 -14.81
C PHE A 271 -7.46 4.40 -15.66
N LEU A 272 -7.76 5.31 -16.60
CA LEU A 272 -9.00 5.23 -17.37
C LEU A 272 -9.08 3.99 -18.28
N PRO A 273 -8.06 3.65 -19.10
CA PRO A 273 -8.08 2.42 -19.88
C PRO A 273 -8.29 1.17 -19.03
N ASN A 274 -7.62 1.09 -17.87
CA ASN A 274 -7.75 -0.03 -16.96
C ASN A 274 -9.14 -0.11 -16.33
N ALA A 275 -9.70 1.00 -15.87
CA ALA A 275 -11.04 1.05 -15.30
C ALA A 275 -12.10 0.60 -16.33
N LEU A 276 -12.01 1.07 -17.57
CA LEU A 276 -12.91 0.66 -18.66
C LEU A 276 -12.76 -0.85 -18.96
N SER A 277 -11.54 -1.37 -19.02
CA SER A 277 -11.27 -2.79 -19.26
C SER A 277 -11.90 -3.67 -18.18
N ILE A 278 -11.86 -3.26 -16.90
CA ILE A 278 -12.47 -4.01 -15.80
C ILE A 278 -13.99 -4.01 -15.91
N LEU A 279 -14.60 -2.85 -16.17
CA LEU A 279 -16.04 -2.73 -16.30
C LEU A 279 -16.62 -3.58 -17.44
N THR A 280 -15.82 -3.86 -18.47
CA THR A 280 -16.19 -4.74 -19.59
C THR A 280 -15.75 -6.18 -19.39
N SER A 281 -15.05 -6.49 -18.31
CA SER A 281 -14.55 -7.84 -18.01
C SER A 281 -15.68 -8.80 -17.64
N SER A 282 -15.59 -10.04 -18.11
CA SER A 282 -16.48 -11.13 -17.72
C SER A 282 -16.49 -11.41 -16.22
N ARG A 283 -15.42 -11.07 -15.49
CA ARG A 283 -15.35 -11.22 -14.04
C ARG A 283 -16.39 -10.38 -13.29
N MET A 284 -16.77 -9.22 -13.83
CA MET A 284 -17.82 -8.36 -13.25
C MET A 284 -19.24 -8.87 -13.55
N SER A 285 -19.40 -9.73 -14.54
CA SER A 285 -20.72 -10.25 -14.94
C SER A 285 -21.14 -11.52 -14.17
N VAL A 286 -20.25 -12.13 -13.42
CA VAL A 286 -20.54 -13.35 -12.64
C VAL A 286 -21.09 -12.93 -11.28
N ALA A 287 -22.34 -13.29 -11.00
CA ALA A 287 -22.93 -13.13 -9.67
C ALA A 287 -22.30 -14.14 -8.70
N HIS A 288 -21.58 -13.67 -7.71
CA HIS A 288 -21.04 -14.51 -6.65
C HIS A 288 -22.00 -14.56 -5.46
N TYR A 289 -22.33 -15.79 -5.02
CA TYR A 289 -23.06 -15.95 -3.76
C TYR A 289 -22.10 -15.66 -2.58
N VAL A 290 -22.43 -14.67 -1.80
CA VAL A 290 -21.69 -14.32 -0.58
C VAL A 290 -22.51 -14.74 0.63
N PRO A 291 -22.04 -15.68 1.43
CA PRO A 291 -22.72 -16.08 2.65
C PRO A 291 -22.71 -14.94 3.67
N LEU A 292 -23.71 -14.91 4.56
CA LEU A 292 -23.75 -13.93 5.65
C LEU A 292 -22.63 -14.13 6.66
N LEU A 293 -22.22 -15.37 6.87
CA LEU A 293 -21.15 -15.75 7.81
C LEU A 293 -20.18 -16.69 7.09
N TYR A 294 -18.92 -16.65 7.50
CA TYR A 294 -17.93 -17.65 7.08
C TYR A 294 -18.26 -19.03 7.67
N PRO A 295 -17.68 -20.11 7.15
CA PRO A 295 -17.77 -21.43 7.79
C PRO A 295 -17.26 -21.40 9.24
N ALA A 296 -17.74 -22.30 10.07
CA ALA A 296 -17.38 -22.36 11.49
C ALA A 296 -15.86 -22.48 11.70
N GLU A 297 -15.17 -23.21 10.82
CA GLU A 297 -13.72 -23.41 10.81
C GLU A 297 -12.98 -22.09 10.71
N TYR A 298 -13.46 -21.12 9.93
CA TYR A 298 -12.89 -19.80 9.82
C TYR A 298 -12.86 -19.10 11.18
N TYR A 299 -13.97 -19.11 11.90
CA TYR A 299 -14.05 -18.46 13.21
C TYR A 299 -13.23 -19.17 14.29
N GLN A 300 -13.13 -20.49 14.24
CA GLN A 300 -12.25 -21.27 15.12
C GLN A 300 -10.78 -20.89 14.91
N GLN A 301 -10.37 -20.68 13.68
CA GLN A 301 -9.00 -20.31 13.31
C GLN A 301 -8.77 -18.80 13.38
N PHE A 302 -9.82 -17.99 13.44
CA PHE A 302 -9.73 -16.53 13.37
C PHE A 302 -8.79 -15.94 14.43
N LEU A 303 -8.94 -16.34 15.69
CA LEU A 303 -8.04 -15.87 16.75
C LEU A 303 -6.63 -16.42 16.59
N ALA A 304 -6.49 -17.66 16.14
CA ALA A 304 -5.19 -18.26 15.88
C ALA A 304 -4.46 -17.55 14.73
N SER A 305 -5.17 -17.08 13.70
CA SER A 305 -4.60 -16.36 12.55
C SER A 305 -3.92 -15.03 12.90
N PHE A 306 -4.25 -14.45 14.06
CA PHE A 306 -3.52 -13.26 14.55
C PHE A 306 -2.07 -13.58 14.94
N VAL A 307 -1.79 -14.82 15.32
CA VAL A 307 -0.48 -15.26 15.86
C VAL A 307 0.20 -16.24 14.95
N PHE A 308 -0.53 -17.21 14.40
CA PHE A 308 0.00 -18.31 13.64
C PHE A 308 -0.21 -18.16 12.13
N ASN A 309 0.72 -18.69 11.37
CA ASN A 309 0.75 -18.60 9.90
C ASN A 309 0.06 -19.77 9.19
N ASN A 310 -0.66 -20.63 9.92
CA ASN A 310 -1.24 -21.87 9.40
C ASN A 310 -2.66 -21.75 8.83
N CYS A 311 -3.15 -20.52 8.71
CA CYS A 311 -4.51 -20.28 8.24
C CYS A 311 -4.44 -19.87 6.79
N GLY A 312 -4.69 -20.68 5.85
CA GLY A 312 -4.75 -20.48 4.40
C GLY A 312 -4.34 -19.11 3.82
N TYR A 313 -4.04 -19.06 2.58
CA TYR A 313 -3.39 -17.96 1.86
C TYR A 313 -3.99 -16.55 2.11
N TYR A 314 -5.31 -16.42 2.23
CA TYR A 314 -5.99 -15.12 2.37
C TYR A 314 -6.27 -14.68 3.81
N THR A 315 -6.03 -15.52 4.79
CA THR A 315 -6.30 -15.24 6.20
C THR A 315 -5.04 -15.02 7.04
N LEU A 316 -3.90 -14.85 6.37
CA LEU A 316 -2.60 -14.64 7.02
C LEU A 316 -2.50 -13.23 7.60
N MET A 317 -3.03 -13.02 8.79
CA MET A 317 -2.86 -11.75 9.48
C MET A 317 -1.49 -11.63 10.14
N GLY A 318 -1.05 -12.64 10.90
CA GLY A 318 0.30 -12.74 11.45
C GLY A 318 0.83 -11.46 12.07
N PHE A 319 0.07 -10.86 12.98
CA PHE A 319 0.50 -9.63 13.65
C PHE A 319 1.70 -9.88 14.54
N SER A 320 2.60 -8.91 14.63
CA SER A 320 3.67 -8.99 15.61
C SER A 320 3.09 -9.04 17.04
N SER A 321 3.71 -9.81 17.92
CA SER A 321 3.32 -9.91 19.33
C SER A 321 3.26 -8.53 20.02
N MET A 322 4.13 -7.59 19.62
CA MET A 322 4.10 -6.21 20.12
C MET A 322 2.87 -5.43 19.66
N ALA A 323 2.41 -5.65 18.43
CA ALA A 323 1.17 -5.02 17.95
C ALA A 323 -0.05 -5.58 18.68
N LEU A 324 -0.12 -6.90 18.88
CA LEU A 324 -1.19 -7.54 19.63
C LEU A 324 -1.22 -7.08 21.09
N LEU A 325 -0.06 -7.04 21.76
CA LEU A 325 0.05 -6.52 23.11
C LEU A 325 -0.42 -5.06 23.20
N SER A 326 -0.02 -4.23 22.24
CA SER A 326 -0.44 -2.82 22.18
C SER A 326 -1.94 -2.67 21.98
N MET A 327 -2.56 -3.52 21.16
CA MET A 327 -4.01 -3.58 20.97
C MET A 327 -4.72 -3.99 22.28
N PHE A 328 -4.24 -5.02 22.94
CA PHE A 328 -4.77 -5.47 24.23
C PHE A 328 -4.69 -4.36 25.29
N LEU A 329 -3.54 -3.71 25.45
CA LEU A 329 -3.33 -2.59 26.36
C LEU A 329 -4.23 -1.38 26.03
N LEU A 330 -4.50 -1.13 24.73
CA LEU A 330 -5.45 -0.10 24.33
C LEU A 330 -6.84 -0.34 24.90
N PHE A 331 -7.33 -1.59 24.85
CA PHE A 331 -8.65 -1.95 25.40
C PHE A 331 -8.71 -1.90 26.93
N MET A 332 -7.62 -2.23 27.61
CA MET A 332 -7.55 -2.15 29.08
C MET A 332 -7.47 -0.71 29.60
N LYS A 333 -6.81 0.18 28.88
CA LYS A 333 -6.60 1.58 29.31
C LYS A 333 -7.93 2.36 29.31
N LYS A 334 -8.20 3.13 30.36
CA LYS A 334 -9.33 4.06 30.40
C LYS A 334 -9.16 5.18 29.36
N GLY A 335 -10.25 5.60 28.72
CA GLY A 335 -10.23 6.62 27.67
C GLY A 335 -9.99 6.05 26.26
N ASN A 336 -9.66 6.92 25.31
CA ASN A 336 -9.42 6.59 23.90
C ASN A 336 -10.56 5.81 23.22
N LEU A 337 -11.82 6.12 23.58
CA LEU A 337 -13.01 5.40 23.11
C LEU A 337 -13.04 5.30 21.57
N HIS A 338 -12.71 6.39 20.87
CA HIS A 338 -12.70 6.41 19.41
C HIS A 338 -11.71 5.41 18.82
N LEU A 339 -10.49 5.31 19.39
CA LEU A 339 -9.50 4.34 18.93
C LEU A 339 -9.96 2.90 19.19
N LYS A 340 -10.60 2.65 20.35
CA LYS A 340 -11.17 1.33 20.68
C LYS A 340 -12.27 0.95 19.69
N ILE A 341 -13.20 1.88 19.43
CA ILE A 341 -14.26 1.67 18.44
C ILE A 341 -13.66 1.41 17.06
N GLY A 342 -12.72 2.26 16.61
CA GLY A 342 -12.08 2.09 15.29
C GLY A 342 -11.36 0.75 15.16
N THR A 343 -10.57 0.35 16.18
CA THR A 343 -9.89 -0.95 16.20
C THR A 343 -10.89 -2.10 16.23
N GLY A 344 -11.93 -2.01 17.06
CA GLY A 344 -12.99 -3.03 17.12
C GLY A 344 -13.73 -3.20 15.79
N LEU A 345 -14.06 -2.10 15.12
CA LEU A 345 -14.69 -2.13 13.79
C LEU A 345 -13.78 -2.77 12.73
N LEU A 346 -12.48 -2.45 12.73
CA LEU A 346 -11.53 -3.07 11.79
C LEU A 346 -11.45 -4.58 12.02
N VAL A 347 -11.39 -5.04 13.28
CA VAL A 347 -11.39 -6.47 13.59
C VAL A 347 -12.73 -7.12 13.19
N ALA A 348 -13.86 -6.45 13.47
CA ALA A 348 -15.18 -6.96 13.09
C ALA A 348 -15.34 -7.08 11.57
N PHE A 349 -14.77 -6.16 10.80
CA PHE A 349 -14.79 -6.22 9.33
C PHE A 349 -14.11 -7.47 8.79
N LEU A 350 -13.07 -7.97 9.43
CA LEU A 350 -12.41 -9.21 9.05
C LEU A 350 -13.30 -10.45 9.27
N ALA A 351 -14.29 -10.35 10.15
CA ALA A 351 -15.20 -11.45 10.50
C ALA A 351 -16.46 -11.51 9.60
N ILE A 352 -16.63 -10.57 8.67
CA ILE A 352 -17.83 -10.45 7.85
C ILE A 352 -17.47 -10.71 6.37
N PRO A 353 -17.95 -11.83 5.75
CA PRO A 353 -17.66 -12.18 4.35
C PRO A 353 -17.99 -11.06 3.37
N TYR A 354 -19.11 -10.39 3.57
CA TYR A 354 -19.57 -9.32 2.69
C TYR A 354 -18.60 -8.13 2.65
N VAL A 355 -17.94 -7.82 3.75
CA VAL A 355 -16.90 -6.76 3.79
C VAL A 355 -15.70 -7.18 2.95
N GLY A 356 -15.25 -8.43 3.07
CA GLY A 356 -14.18 -8.98 2.24
C GLY A 356 -14.55 -8.92 0.75
N HIS A 357 -15.77 -9.31 0.40
CA HIS A 357 -16.27 -9.25 -0.98
C HIS A 357 -16.30 -7.82 -1.55
N VAL A 358 -16.78 -6.85 -0.76
CA VAL A 358 -16.76 -5.42 -1.15
C VAL A 358 -15.32 -4.93 -1.32
N LEU A 359 -14.43 -5.22 -0.37
CA LEU A 359 -13.02 -4.80 -0.46
C LEU A 359 -12.30 -5.45 -1.63
N ASN A 360 -12.71 -6.63 -2.04
CA ASN A 360 -12.15 -7.35 -3.19
C ASN A 360 -12.79 -6.96 -4.55
N GLY A 361 -13.56 -5.89 -4.58
CA GLY A 361 -14.16 -5.36 -5.81
C GLY A 361 -15.26 -6.23 -6.41
N PHE A 362 -15.95 -7.00 -5.59
CA PHE A 362 -17.04 -7.91 -5.99
C PHE A 362 -16.61 -9.05 -6.95
N THR A 363 -15.31 -9.37 -7.00
CA THR A 363 -14.75 -10.31 -7.97
C THR A 363 -14.62 -11.75 -7.46
N TYR A 364 -14.93 -12.00 -6.19
CA TYR A 364 -14.88 -13.32 -5.53
C TYR A 364 -16.03 -13.48 -4.57
#